data_8ec688fcf847961c7926e84adfc2040c
#
_entry.id   8ec688fcf847961c7926e84adfc2040c
#
_cell.length_a   1.000
_cell.length_b   1.000
_cell.length_c   1.000
_cell.angle_alpha   90.00
_cell.angle_beta   90.00
_cell.angle_gamma   90.00
#
_symmetry.space_group_name_H-M   'P 1'
#
loop_
_entity.id
_entity.type
_entity.pdbx_description
1 polymer ?
#
loop_
_entity_poly.entity_id
_entity_poly.type
_entity_poly.pdbx_seq_one_letter_code
_entity_poly.pdbx_strand_id
1 'polypeptide(L)'
;LVLPAVYVAGDDQLAWYADYAAAGGHLVLGFHPGYADREARPRPELAPGPLRAAAGVSFAEFTNVAGTVPVRSDVLRLPASAAARGWADALEPDGAEVLAGYDHPHLGRWAAITTHRHGAGRVTCVGTMPDEGVGAALADWLGAERVVSAGWAPLPASVTVSSARTAQGRVWFCANWGWDDARVTVPSNVDDLFSGATLAAGSPLVLGAWGLRVLVERIPTHDVRPVNEGDR
;
A
#
# COMPACT_ATOMS: atom_id res chain seq x y z
N LEU A 1 5.48 -3.03 -3.08
CA LEU A 1 4.75 -2.42 -4.20
C LEU A 1 3.33 -2.97 -4.23
N VAL A 2 2.33 -2.09 -4.15
CA VAL A 2 0.91 -2.49 -4.24
C VAL A 2 0.34 -2.00 -5.56
N LEU A 3 -0.27 -2.89 -6.30
CA LEU A 3 -0.91 -2.64 -7.61
C LEU A 3 -2.39 -3.03 -7.51
N PRO A 4 -3.30 -2.12 -7.14
CA PRO A 4 -4.69 -2.45 -6.85
C PRO A 4 -5.48 -3.00 -8.03
N ALA A 5 -5.14 -2.57 -9.26
CA ALA A 5 -5.77 -3.03 -10.49
C ALA A 5 -4.79 -2.89 -11.66
N VAL A 6 -4.26 -4.00 -12.15
CA VAL A 6 -3.37 -4.07 -13.32
C VAL A 6 -4.02 -4.97 -14.38
N TYR A 7 -5.19 -4.56 -14.85
CA TYR A 7 -5.97 -5.30 -15.85
C TYR A 7 -5.28 -5.32 -17.21
N VAL A 8 -4.85 -4.14 -17.69
CA VAL A 8 -4.14 -3.94 -18.95
C VAL A 8 -2.68 -3.67 -18.68
N ALA A 9 -1.79 -4.49 -19.22
CA ALA A 9 -0.34 -4.30 -19.08
C ALA A 9 0.42 -4.96 -20.24
N GLY A 10 1.57 -4.39 -20.64
CA GLY A 10 2.48 -5.03 -21.56
C GLY A 10 3.31 -6.12 -20.89
N ASP A 11 3.86 -7.03 -21.70
CA ASP A 11 4.66 -8.15 -21.20
C ASP A 11 5.94 -7.68 -20.51
N ASP A 12 6.58 -6.64 -21.03
CA ASP A 12 7.74 -5.99 -20.41
C ASP A 12 7.43 -5.40 -19.04
N GLN A 13 6.24 -4.82 -18.86
CA GLN A 13 5.79 -4.30 -17.58
C GLN A 13 5.51 -5.43 -16.57
N LEU A 14 4.85 -6.50 -17.03
CA LEU A 14 4.59 -7.67 -16.18
C LEU A 14 5.90 -8.38 -15.80
N ALA A 15 6.86 -8.50 -16.73
CA ALA A 15 8.19 -9.03 -16.44
C ALA A 15 8.91 -8.19 -15.40
N TRP A 16 8.87 -6.85 -15.50
CA TRP A 16 9.46 -5.96 -14.51
C TRP A 16 8.87 -6.14 -13.11
N TYR A 17 7.56 -6.39 -13.01
CA TYR A 17 6.93 -6.68 -11.70
C TYR A 17 7.42 -8.02 -11.12
N ALA A 18 7.59 -9.04 -11.95
CA ALA A 18 8.15 -10.32 -11.52
C ALA A 18 9.60 -10.16 -11.05
N ASP A 19 10.43 -9.42 -11.81
CA ASP A 19 11.83 -9.12 -11.46
C ASP A 19 11.94 -8.33 -10.16
N TYR A 20 11.04 -7.36 -9.92
CA TYR A 20 10.97 -6.61 -8.66
C TYR A 20 10.75 -7.56 -7.47
N ALA A 21 9.85 -8.53 -7.60
CA ALA A 21 9.63 -9.53 -6.56
C ALA A 21 10.84 -10.47 -6.44
N ALA A 22 11.40 -10.95 -7.55
CA ALA A 22 12.56 -11.84 -7.54
C ALA A 22 13.79 -11.19 -6.87
N ALA A 23 13.97 -9.87 -7.01
CA ALA A 23 15.04 -9.10 -6.38
C ALA A 23 14.84 -8.85 -4.87
N GLY A 24 13.78 -9.34 -4.25
CA GLY A 24 13.53 -9.21 -2.82
C GLY A 24 12.34 -8.30 -2.47
N GLY A 25 11.64 -7.76 -3.46
CA GLY A 25 10.44 -6.94 -3.26
C GLY A 25 9.23 -7.79 -2.83
N HIS A 26 8.28 -7.17 -2.13
CA HIS A 26 6.96 -7.74 -1.94
C HIS A 26 5.99 -7.08 -2.91
N LEU A 27 5.53 -7.81 -3.91
CA LEU A 27 4.53 -7.38 -4.89
C LEU A 27 3.15 -7.81 -4.41
N VAL A 28 2.22 -6.87 -4.31
CA VAL A 28 0.80 -7.14 -4.01
C VAL A 28 -0.02 -6.79 -5.24
N LEU A 29 -0.63 -7.79 -5.84
CA LEU A 29 -1.51 -7.67 -6.98
C LEU A 29 -2.96 -7.66 -6.51
N GLY A 30 -3.73 -6.66 -6.92
CA GLY A 30 -5.17 -6.65 -6.75
C GLY A 30 -5.86 -7.59 -7.74
N PHE A 31 -7.18 -7.56 -7.76
CA PHE A 31 -7.98 -8.44 -8.60
C PHE A 31 -7.72 -8.25 -10.10
N HIS A 32 -7.90 -9.35 -10.83
CA HIS A 32 -7.83 -9.42 -12.29
C HIS A 32 -6.51 -8.92 -12.91
N PRO A 33 -5.35 -9.26 -12.33
CA PRO A 33 -4.08 -8.74 -12.82
C PRO A 33 -3.67 -9.40 -14.14
N GLY A 34 -3.07 -8.62 -15.05
CA GLY A 34 -2.46 -9.12 -16.28
C GLY A 34 -3.41 -9.81 -17.25
N TYR A 35 -4.71 -9.53 -17.16
CA TYR A 35 -5.74 -10.18 -18.00
C TYR A 35 -5.67 -9.78 -19.46
N ALA A 36 -5.34 -8.53 -19.76
CA ALA A 36 -5.30 -8.02 -21.13
C ALA A 36 -3.94 -7.42 -21.48
N ASP A 37 -3.61 -7.47 -22.78
CA ASP A 37 -2.42 -6.84 -23.36
C ASP A 37 -2.58 -5.30 -23.45
N ARG A 38 -1.56 -4.61 -24.02
CA ARG A 38 -1.57 -3.15 -24.18
C ARG A 38 -2.72 -2.62 -25.03
N GLU A 39 -3.22 -3.43 -25.94
CA GLU A 39 -4.36 -3.11 -26.80
C GLU A 39 -5.70 -3.52 -26.16
N ALA A 40 -5.69 -3.86 -24.85
CA ALA A 40 -6.85 -4.32 -24.09
C ALA A 40 -7.48 -5.61 -24.65
N ARG A 41 -6.73 -6.44 -25.37
CA ARG A 41 -7.18 -7.76 -25.81
C ARG A 41 -6.91 -8.77 -24.69
N PRO A 42 -7.92 -9.62 -24.33
CA PRO A 42 -7.69 -10.71 -23.39
C PRO A 42 -6.55 -11.60 -23.84
N ARG A 43 -5.69 -11.97 -22.91
CA ARG A 43 -4.58 -12.88 -23.18
C ARG A 43 -5.10 -14.31 -23.37
N PRO A 44 -4.49 -15.11 -24.27
CA PRO A 44 -4.84 -16.53 -24.42
C PRO A 44 -4.39 -17.39 -23.22
N GLU A 45 -3.38 -16.94 -22.47
CA GLU A 45 -2.89 -17.63 -21.28
C GLU A 45 -3.82 -17.41 -20.09
N LEU A 46 -3.88 -18.41 -19.19
CA LEU A 46 -4.59 -18.26 -17.92
C LEU A 46 -4.03 -17.08 -17.13
N ALA A 47 -4.92 -16.25 -16.60
CA ALA A 47 -4.52 -15.13 -15.76
C ALA A 47 -3.79 -15.65 -14.48
N PRO A 48 -2.84 -14.90 -13.98
CA PRO A 48 -2.39 -13.57 -14.35
C PRO A 48 -1.36 -13.55 -15.53
N GLY A 49 -1.47 -14.44 -16.49
CA GLY A 49 -0.65 -14.47 -17.71
C GLY A 49 0.84 -14.62 -17.40
N PRO A 50 1.72 -13.73 -17.90
CA PRO A 50 3.16 -13.81 -17.65
C PRO A 50 3.56 -13.80 -16.17
N LEU A 51 2.70 -13.30 -15.27
CA LEU A 51 2.96 -13.31 -13.81
C LEU A 51 2.64 -14.65 -13.14
N ARG A 52 2.05 -15.62 -13.84
CA ARG A 52 1.58 -16.88 -13.25
C ARG A 52 2.68 -17.59 -12.45
N ALA A 53 3.86 -17.76 -13.02
CA ALA A 53 4.97 -18.44 -12.36
C ALA A 53 5.46 -17.68 -11.11
N ALA A 54 5.50 -16.34 -11.16
CA ALA A 54 5.89 -15.51 -10.04
C ALA A 54 4.82 -15.50 -8.93
N ALA A 55 3.55 -15.50 -9.32
CA ALA A 55 2.42 -15.48 -8.40
C ALA A 55 2.09 -16.85 -7.80
N GLY A 56 2.52 -17.95 -8.44
CA GLY A 56 2.19 -19.32 -8.03
C GLY A 56 0.69 -19.60 -8.01
N VAL A 57 -0.07 -18.95 -8.87
CA VAL A 57 -1.53 -19.02 -8.93
C VAL A 57 -2.01 -18.79 -10.35
N SER A 58 -3.12 -19.40 -10.72
CA SER A 58 -3.85 -19.08 -11.95
C SER A 58 -5.35 -18.93 -11.67
N PHE A 59 -6.06 -18.33 -12.61
CA PHE A 59 -7.53 -18.31 -12.61
C PHE A 59 -8.05 -18.19 -14.03
N ALA A 60 -9.15 -18.92 -14.29
CA ALA A 60 -9.89 -18.87 -15.56
C ALA A 60 -11.27 -18.23 -15.37
N GLU A 61 -11.79 -18.28 -14.15
CA GLU A 61 -13.12 -17.82 -13.82
C GLU A 61 -13.08 -16.61 -12.89
N PHE A 62 -14.04 -15.74 -13.05
CA PHE A 62 -14.26 -14.56 -12.22
C PHE A 62 -15.73 -14.15 -12.27
N THR A 63 -16.17 -13.38 -11.30
CA THR A 63 -17.56 -12.92 -11.27
C THR A 63 -17.68 -11.56 -10.56
N ASN A 64 -18.73 -10.83 -10.93
CA ASN A 64 -19.18 -9.69 -10.14
C ASN A 64 -19.91 -10.20 -8.89
N VAL A 65 -19.59 -9.60 -7.75
CA VAL A 65 -20.21 -9.89 -6.47
C VAL A 65 -21.30 -8.86 -6.21
N ALA A 66 -22.57 -9.30 -6.25
CA ALA A 66 -23.69 -8.48 -5.85
C ALA A 66 -23.79 -8.50 -4.30
N GLY A 67 -23.50 -7.37 -3.66
CA GLY A 67 -23.42 -7.29 -2.20
C GLY A 67 -22.07 -7.68 -1.65
N THR A 68 -22.03 -8.59 -0.67
CA THR A 68 -20.80 -9.04 0.01
C THR A 68 -20.72 -10.56 0.07
N VAL A 69 -19.52 -11.10 -0.02
CA VAL A 69 -19.21 -12.51 0.24
C VAL A 69 -18.25 -12.57 1.43
N PRO A 70 -18.62 -13.22 2.55
CA PRO A 70 -17.75 -13.37 3.69
C PRO A 70 -16.39 -14.01 3.30
N VAL A 71 -15.32 -13.52 3.90
CA VAL A 71 -13.96 -14.05 3.73
C VAL A 71 -13.49 -14.61 5.05
N ARG A 72 -12.89 -15.80 5.02
CA ARG A 72 -12.31 -16.45 6.21
C ARG A 72 -10.82 -16.75 6.01
N SER A 73 -10.10 -16.76 7.11
CA SER A 73 -8.68 -17.03 7.13
C SER A 73 -8.25 -17.60 8.48
N ASP A 74 -7.32 -18.56 8.45
CA ASP A 74 -6.60 -19.04 9.63
C ASP A 74 -5.25 -18.32 9.80
N VAL A 75 -4.87 -17.47 8.84
CA VAL A 75 -3.58 -16.75 8.78
C VAL A 75 -3.77 -15.26 9.08
N LEU A 76 -4.72 -14.62 8.39
CA LEU A 76 -5.03 -13.19 8.58
C LEU A 76 -5.98 -13.02 9.78
N ARG A 77 -5.75 -12.02 10.59
CA ARG A 77 -6.64 -11.67 11.71
C ARG A 77 -7.87 -10.92 11.21
N LEU A 78 -8.78 -11.63 10.56
CA LEU A 78 -9.98 -11.05 10.00
C LEU A 78 -11.05 -10.78 11.08
N PRO A 79 -11.74 -9.63 11.06
CA PRO A 79 -12.95 -9.44 11.84
C PRO A 79 -14.07 -10.34 11.28
N ALA A 80 -15.06 -10.68 12.11
CA ALA A 80 -16.19 -11.53 11.70
C ALA A 80 -17.03 -10.94 10.54
N SER A 81 -16.95 -9.63 10.33
CA SER A 81 -17.62 -8.92 9.24
C SER A 81 -16.81 -8.86 7.95
N ALA A 82 -15.59 -9.41 7.92
CA ALA A 82 -14.69 -9.33 6.78
C ALA A 82 -15.31 -9.92 5.51
N ALA A 83 -15.29 -9.18 4.43
CA ALA A 83 -15.94 -9.59 3.20
C ALA A 83 -15.26 -9.10 1.92
N ALA A 84 -15.42 -9.90 0.87
CA ALA A 84 -15.18 -9.56 -0.51
C ALA A 84 -16.36 -8.75 -1.08
N ARG A 85 -16.08 -7.77 -1.92
CA ARG A 85 -17.07 -6.90 -2.57
C ARG A 85 -16.81 -6.81 -4.06
N GLY A 86 -17.87 -6.51 -4.81
CA GLY A 86 -17.82 -6.10 -6.22
C GLY A 86 -17.23 -7.11 -7.19
N TRP A 87 -16.18 -7.84 -6.80
CA TRP A 87 -15.44 -8.75 -7.67
C TRP A 87 -14.89 -9.96 -6.94
N ALA A 88 -14.83 -11.10 -7.61
CA ALA A 88 -14.16 -12.31 -7.15
C ALA A 88 -13.49 -13.03 -8.32
N ASP A 89 -12.17 -13.16 -8.26
CA ASP A 89 -11.39 -14.10 -9.09
C ASP A 89 -11.38 -15.47 -8.41
N ALA A 90 -11.50 -16.51 -9.20
CA ALA A 90 -11.41 -17.90 -8.76
C ALA A 90 -9.94 -18.34 -8.67
N LEU A 91 -9.20 -17.87 -7.68
CA LEU A 91 -7.77 -18.16 -7.56
C LEU A 91 -7.52 -19.66 -7.30
N GLU A 92 -6.76 -20.30 -8.19
CA GLU A 92 -6.31 -21.68 -8.09
C GLU A 92 -4.81 -21.70 -7.79
N PRO A 93 -4.40 -22.07 -6.55
CA PRO A 93 -3.00 -22.14 -6.19
C PRO A 93 -2.22 -23.17 -7.01
N ASP A 94 -1.06 -22.75 -7.53
CA ASP A 94 -0.06 -23.57 -8.23
C ASP A 94 1.30 -23.29 -7.57
N GLY A 95 1.46 -23.77 -6.33
CA GLY A 95 2.59 -23.48 -5.47
C GLY A 95 2.39 -22.34 -4.48
N ALA A 96 1.38 -21.50 -4.64
CA ALA A 96 1.08 -20.45 -3.67
C ALA A 96 0.41 -20.97 -2.40
N GLU A 97 0.69 -20.33 -1.27
CA GLU A 97 0.00 -20.52 0.00
C GLU A 97 -1.32 -19.75 -0.01
N VAL A 98 -2.39 -20.36 0.52
CA VAL A 98 -3.68 -19.68 0.69
C VAL A 98 -3.67 -18.87 1.98
N LEU A 99 -3.86 -17.56 1.87
CA LEU A 99 -4.01 -16.68 3.04
C LEU A 99 -5.47 -16.54 3.47
N ALA A 100 -6.41 -16.51 2.51
CA ALA A 100 -7.83 -16.42 2.79
C ALA A 100 -8.67 -17.07 1.69
N GLY A 101 -9.84 -17.56 2.05
CA GLY A 101 -10.83 -18.14 1.13
C GLY A 101 -12.19 -17.47 1.23
N TYR A 102 -13.03 -17.68 0.21
CA TYR A 102 -14.43 -17.24 0.25
C TYR A 102 -15.25 -18.16 1.13
N ASP A 103 -16.08 -17.62 2.02
CA ASP A 103 -17.06 -18.39 2.76
C ASP A 103 -18.41 -18.36 2.01
N HIS A 104 -18.48 -19.17 0.95
CA HIS A 104 -19.63 -19.19 0.05
C HIS A 104 -19.80 -20.58 -0.57
N PRO A 105 -21.02 -21.10 -0.73
CA PRO A 105 -21.25 -22.45 -1.25
C PRO A 105 -20.65 -22.75 -2.61
N HIS A 106 -20.59 -21.76 -3.50
CA HIS A 106 -20.02 -21.92 -4.85
C HIS A 106 -18.59 -21.42 -4.97
N LEU A 107 -18.24 -20.30 -4.31
CA LEU A 107 -16.89 -19.70 -4.39
C LEU A 107 -15.89 -20.30 -3.40
N GLY A 108 -16.37 -21.01 -2.36
CA GLY A 108 -15.52 -21.51 -1.26
C GLY A 108 -14.50 -22.58 -1.65
N ARG A 109 -14.53 -23.08 -2.89
CA ARG A 109 -13.51 -23.96 -3.44
C ARG A 109 -12.27 -23.23 -3.92
N TRP A 110 -12.34 -21.94 -4.11
CA TRP A 110 -11.23 -21.09 -4.58
C TRP A 110 -10.67 -20.21 -3.47
N ALA A 111 -9.42 -19.87 -3.60
CA ALA A 111 -8.80 -18.89 -2.72
C ALA A 111 -9.25 -17.47 -3.09
N ALA A 112 -9.38 -16.62 -2.07
CA ALA A 112 -9.62 -15.19 -2.22
C ALA A 112 -8.32 -14.39 -2.18
N ILE A 113 -7.35 -14.84 -1.36
CA ILE A 113 -6.03 -14.22 -1.21
C ILE A 113 -4.98 -15.32 -1.13
N THR A 114 -3.92 -15.18 -1.93
CA THR A 114 -2.79 -16.12 -1.94
C THR A 114 -1.46 -15.39 -1.81
N THR A 115 -0.41 -16.10 -1.43
CA THR A 115 0.95 -15.57 -1.41
C THR A 115 1.94 -16.62 -1.89
N HIS A 116 2.98 -16.20 -2.62
CA HIS A 116 3.99 -17.10 -3.18
C HIS A 116 5.39 -16.49 -3.05
N ARG A 117 6.38 -17.31 -2.66
CA ARG A 117 7.78 -16.90 -2.69
C ARG A 117 8.29 -16.90 -4.13
N HIS A 118 8.91 -15.80 -4.55
CA HIS A 118 9.50 -15.68 -5.88
C HIS A 118 10.89 -15.07 -5.77
N GLY A 119 11.91 -15.85 -6.08
CA GLY A 119 13.29 -15.44 -5.87
C GLY A 119 13.58 -15.09 -4.40
N ALA A 120 14.13 -13.91 -4.15
CA ALA A 120 14.39 -13.40 -2.81
C ALA A 120 13.18 -12.73 -2.15
N GLY A 121 12.11 -12.49 -2.89
CA GLY A 121 10.92 -11.78 -2.41
C GLY A 121 9.63 -12.60 -2.50
N ARG A 122 8.51 -11.92 -2.79
CA ARG A 122 7.19 -12.50 -2.65
C ARG A 122 6.16 -11.81 -3.54
N VAL A 123 5.18 -12.57 -4.02
CA VAL A 123 3.99 -12.06 -4.70
C VAL A 123 2.76 -12.46 -3.90
N THR A 124 1.88 -11.52 -3.63
CA THR A 124 0.57 -11.75 -2.99
C THR A 124 -0.52 -11.35 -3.97
N CYS A 125 -1.47 -12.25 -4.25
CA CYS A 125 -2.62 -11.97 -5.08
C CYS A 125 -3.87 -11.80 -4.23
N VAL A 126 -4.60 -10.71 -4.44
CA VAL A 126 -5.86 -10.38 -3.80
C VAL A 126 -6.94 -10.44 -4.87
N GLY A 127 -7.60 -11.58 -5.02
CA GLY A 127 -8.58 -11.87 -6.08
C GLY A 127 -9.94 -11.22 -5.86
N THR A 128 -10.03 -10.19 -5.05
CA THR A 128 -11.29 -9.49 -4.78
C THR A 128 -11.06 -8.03 -4.45
N MET A 129 -12.13 -7.25 -4.43
CA MET A 129 -12.13 -5.93 -3.78
C MET A 129 -12.34 -6.16 -2.28
N PRO A 130 -11.31 -5.96 -1.44
CA PRO A 130 -11.43 -6.15 -0.01
C PRO A 130 -12.30 -5.05 0.62
N ASP A 131 -13.10 -5.41 1.62
CA ASP A 131 -13.67 -4.41 2.51
C ASP A 131 -12.59 -3.84 3.46
N GLU A 132 -12.99 -2.90 4.32
CA GLU A 132 -12.07 -2.28 5.28
C GLU A 132 -11.43 -3.31 6.22
N GLY A 133 -12.20 -4.33 6.66
CA GLY A 133 -11.72 -5.37 7.57
C GLY A 133 -10.66 -6.27 6.93
N VAL A 134 -10.89 -6.72 5.70
CA VAL A 134 -9.91 -7.50 4.93
C VAL A 134 -8.70 -6.65 4.59
N GLY A 135 -8.91 -5.39 4.19
CA GLY A 135 -7.83 -4.46 3.86
C GLY A 135 -6.91 -4.17 5.04
N ALA A 136 -7.48 -3.92 6.23
CA ALA A 136 -6.71 -3.68 7.45
C ALA A 136 -5.91 -4.92 7.87
N ALA A 137 -6.53 -6.10 7.88
CA ALA A 137 -5.86 -7.35 8.24
C ALA A 137 -4.73 -7.71 7.25
N LEU A 138 -4.93 -7.44 5.95
CA LEU A 138 -3.90 -7.62 4.95
C LEU A 138 -2.74 -6.63 5.15
N ALA A 139 -3.03 -5.37 5.45
CA ALA A 139 -2.01 -4.36 5.73
C ALA A 139 -1.17 -4.73 6.98
N ASP A 140 -1.82 -5.21 8.04
CA ASP A 140 -1.13 -5.70 9.25
C ASP A 140 -0.22 -6.90 8.93
N TRP A 141 -0.73 -7.85 8.13
CA TRP A 141 0.04 -9.03 7.72
C TRP A 141 1.23 -8.68 6.83
N LEU A 142 1.07 -7.70 5.94
CA LEU A 142 2.15 -7.21 5.09
C LEU A 142 3.28 -6.56 5.91
N GLY A 143 3.10 -6.39 7.22
CA GLY A 143 4.05 -5.67 8.04
C GLY A 143 4.15 -4.21 7.59
N ALA A 144 3.06 -3.69 7.03
CA ALA A 144 2.93 -2.26 6.81
C ALA A 144 2.99 -1.60 8.18
N GLU A 145 4.22 -1.46 8.70
CA GLU A 145 4.45 -0.50 9.75
C GLU A 145 3.73 0.75 9.26
N ARG A 146 2.71 1.16 10.02
CA ARG A 146 2.23 2.52 9.88
C ARG A 146 3.50 3.35 9.89
N VAL A 147 3.85 3.93 8.74
CA VAL A 147 4.85 4.98 8.69
C VAL A 147 4.19 6.16 9.40
N VAL A 148 3.99 5.97 10.71
CA VAL A 148 3.73 7.05 11.63
C VAL A 148 5.05 7.77 11.60
N SER A 149 5.07 8.84 10.85
CA SER A 149 6.20 9.72 10.71
C SER A 149 6.70 10.00 12.11
N ALA A 150 7.88 9.50 12.45
CA ALA A 150 8.40 9.49 13.81
C ALA A 150 8.19 10.85 14.49
N GLY A 151 7.51 10.85 15.61
CA GLY A 151 7.24 12.05 16.41
C GLY A 151 5.86 12.69 16.24
N TRP A 152 5.07 12.33 15.23
CA TRP A 152 3.69 12.82 15.15
C TRP A 152 2.82 12.08 16.19
N ALA A 153 2.02 12.83 16.94
CA ALA A 153 1.02 12.26 17.84
C ALA A 153 0.01 11.40 17.04
N PRO A 154 -0.83 10.58 17.69
CA PRO A 154 -1.87 9.85 16.98
C PRO A 154 -2.63 10.79 16.03
N LEU A 155 -2.62 10.46 14.75
CA LEU A 155 -3.25 11.27 13.71
C LEU A 155 -4.75 10.90 13.60
N PRO A 156 -5.63 11.87 13.28
CA PRO A 156 -6.98 11.57 12.83
C PRO A 156 -6.97 10.57 11.66
N ALA A 157 -7.99 9.72 11.56
CA ALA A 157 -8.07 8.69 10.51
C ALA A 157 -8.04 9.27 9.08
N SER A 158 -8.51 10.50 8.92
CA SER A 158 -8.49 11.20 7.64
C SER A 158 -7.13 11.82 7.28
N VAL A 159 -6.15 11.81 8.20
CA VAL A 159 -4.87 12.49 7.98
C VAL A 159 -3.76 11.50 7.69
N THR A 160 -3.02 11.77 6.64
CA THR A 160 -1.75 11.11 6.34
C THR A 160 -0.60 12.10 6.45
N VAL A 161 0.52 11.62 6.99
CA VAL A 161 1.78 12.36 7.02
C VAL A 161 2.85 11.47 6.43
N SER A 162 3.53 11.97 5.41
CA SER A 162 4.70 11.33 4.83
C SER A 162 5.89 12.27 4.86
N SER A 163 7.11 11.77 4.70
CA SER A 163 8.30 12.60 4.71
C SER A 163 9.34 12.18 3.70
N ALA A 164 10.13 13.15 3.25
CA ALA A 164 11.34 12.95 2.49
C ALA A 164 12.52 13.64 3.19
N ARG A 165 13.72 13.09 3.04
CA ARG A 165 14.96 13.74 3.51
C ARG A 165 15.59 14.49 2.34
N THR A 166 16.04 15.70 2.61
CA THR A 166 16.81 16.54 1.68
C THR A 166 18.13 16.94 2.32
N ALA A 167 19.03 17.54 1.56
CA ALA A 167 20.27 18.07 2.08
C ALA A 167 20.06 19.18 3.13
N GLN A 168 18.93 19.90 3.06
CA GLN A 168 18.59 21.00 3.96
C GLN A 168 17.78 20.56 5.19
N GLY A 169 17.29 19.31 5.24
CA GLY A 169 16.47 18.80 6.33
C GLY A 169 15.42 17.82 5.88
N ARG A 170 14.39 17.68 6.69
CA ARG A 170 13.25 16.81 6.40
C ARG A 170 12.08 17.64 5.89
N VAL A 171 11.43 17.16 4.85
CA VAL A 171 10.19 17.73 4.33
C VAL A 171 9.04 16.79 4.70
N TRP A 172 7.98 17.37 5.25
CA TRP A 172 6.77 16.67 5.64
C TRP A 172 5.63 17.03 4.70
N PHE A 173 4.86 16.04 4.28
CA PHE A 173 3.65 16.20 3.48
C PHE A 173 2.48 15.77 4.36
N CYS A 174 1.65 16.73 4.78
CA CYS A 174 0.51 16.49 5.65
C CYS A 174 -0.77 16.67 4.83
N ALA A 175 -1.54 15.62 4.62
CA ALA A 175 -2.78 15.66 3.85
C ALA A 175 -3.97 15.22 4.69
N ASN A 176 -5.06 15.97 4.61
CA ASN A 176 -6.36 15.61 5.15
C ASN A 176 -7.27 15.15 4.01
N TRP A 177 -7.69 13.90 4.02
CA TRP A 177 -8.58 13.27 3.03
C TRP A 177 -10.05 13.32 3.44
N GLY A 178 -10.35 13.98 4.58
CA GLY A 178 -11.71 14.15 5.08
C GLY A 178 -12.40 15.41 4.55
N TRP A 179 -13.71 15.47 4.77
CA TRP A 179 -14.56 16.60 4.42
C TRP A 179 -14.64 17.66 5.52
N ASP A 180 -14.09 17.36 6.70
CA ASP A 180 -14.04 18.26 7.85
C ASP A 180 -12.60 18.67 8.14
N ASP A 181 -12.43 19.79 8.86
CA ASP A 181 -11.13 20.23 9.32
C ASP A 181 -10.52 19.21 10.28
N ALA A 182 -9.26 18.89 10.09
CA ALA A 182 -8.49 18.03 10.98
C ALA A 182 -7.41 18.82 11.70
N ARG A 183 -7.22 18.56 13.00
CA ARG A 183 -6.17 19.17 13.82
C ARG A 183 -5.09 18.15 14.12
N VAL A 184 -3.86 18.56 13.90
CA VAL A 184 -2.66 17.78 14.24
C VAL A 184 -1.67 18.66 15.00
N THR A 185 -0.72 18.03 15.70
CA THR A 185 0.34 18.75 16.43
C THR A 185 1.66 18.50 15.72
N VAL A 186 2.38 19.58 15.38
CA VAL A 186 3.68 19.45 14.74
C VAL A 186 4.74 18.94 15.75
N PRO A 187 5.55 17.92 15.37
CA PRO A 187 6.49 17.30 16.32
C PRO A 187 7.78 18.10 16.55
N SER A 188 8.11 19.01 15.64
CA SER A 188 9.35 19.78 15.63
C SER A 188 9.10 21.19 15.09
N ASN A 189 10.12 22.05 15.17
CA ASN A 189 10.04 23.37 14.55
C ASN A 189 10.06 23.21 13.03
N VAL A 190 9.07 23.76 12.36
CA VAL A 190 8.90 23.63 10.91
C VAL A 190 8.48 24.96 10.28
N ASP A 191 8.84 25.15 9.03
CA ASP A 191 8.32 26.23 8.19
C ASP A 191 7.24 25.66 7.24
N ASP A 192 6.06 26.26 7.24
CA ASP A 192 4.99 25.91 6.30
C ASP A 192 5.25 26.64 4.97
N LEU A 193 5.52 25.88 3.92
CA LEU A 193 5.84 26.43 2.61
C LEU A 193 4.64 27.12 1.92
N PHE A 194 3.41 26.82 2.35
CA PHE A 194 2.23 27.43 1.73
C PHE A 194 1.86 28.78 2.36
N SER A 195 1.96 28.88 3.68
CA SER A 195 1.64 30.12 4.40
C SER A 195 2.87 30.98 4.68
N GLY A 196 4.07 30.44 4.59
CA GLY A 196 5.31 31.08 5.01
C GLY A 196 5.47 31.20 6.53
N ALA A 197 4.57 30.61 7.30
CA ALA A 197 4.60 30.67 8.76
C ALA A 197 5.60 29.67 9.33
N THR A 198 6.32 30.08 10.39
CA THR A 198 7.12 29.16 11.21
C THR A 198 6.25 28.67 12.37
N LEU A 199 6.20 27.35 12.55
CA LEU A 199 5.48 26.67 13.61
C LEU A 199 6.48 26.06 14.60
N ALA A 200 6.33 26.35 15.87
CA ALA A 200 7.14 25.73 16.91
C ALA A 200 6.68 24.28 17.18
N ALA A 201 7.58 23.42 17.64
CA ALA A 201 7.23 22.10 18.13
C ALA A 201 6.09 22.17 19.16
N GLY A 202 5.11 21.28 19.05
CA GLY A 202 3.91 21.27 19.89
C GLY A 202 2.82 22.23 19.43
N SER A 203 3.02 23.06 18.41
CA SER A 203 1.99 23.94 17.87
C SER A 203 0.89 23.16 17.14
N PRO A 204 -0.38 23.58 17.25
CA PRO A 204 -1.46 23.02 16.47
C PRO A 204 -1.35 23.45 15.00
N LEU A 205 -1.61 22.52 14.09
CA LEU A 205 -1.78 22.75 12.66
C LEU A 205 -3.18 22.31 12.25
N VAL A 206 -3.93 23.19 11.61
CA VAL A 206 -5.24 22.89 11.05
C VAL A 206 -5.09 22.58 9.57
N LEU A 207 -5.56 21.41 9.17
CA LEU A 207 -5.68 20.98 7.79
C LEU A 207 -7.16 21.05 7.41
N GLY A 208 -7.53 21.96 6.54
CA GLY A 208 -8.89 22.08 6.03
C GLY A 208 -9.33 20.80 5.30
N ALA A 209 -10.62 20.71 4.95
CA ALA A 209 -11.15 19.63 4.14
C ALA A 209 -10.34 19.48 2.84
N TRP A 210 -9.88 18.26 2.52
CA TRP A 210 -9.00 17.97 1.37
C TRP A 210 -7.74 18.84 1.32
N GLY A 211 -7.31 19.31 2.50
CA GLY A 211 -6.19 20.23 2.64
C GLY A 211 -4.84 19.52 2.62
N LEU A 212 -3.85 20.20 2.04
CA LEU A 212 -2.45 19.78 2.04
C LEU A 212 -1.59 20.88 2.69
N ARG A 213 -0.57 20.45 3.45
CA ARG A 213 0.54 21.32 3.89
C ARG A 213 1.86 20.64 3.60
N VAL A 214 2.84 21.43 3.21
CA VAL A 214 4.23 21.01 3.06
C VAL A 214 5.07 21.77 4.06
N LEU A 215 5.65 21.04 5.00
CA LEU A 215 6.40 21.61 6.11
C LEU A 215 7.88 21.23 5.98
N VAL A 216 8.77 22.16 6.25
CA VAL A 216 10.22 21.91 6.23
C VAL A 216 10.77 21.99 7.65
N GLU A 217 11.34 20.89 8.11
CA GLU A 217 12.08 20.84 9.37
C GLU A 217 13.53 21.20 9.09
N ARG A 218 13.95 22.34 9.63
CA ARG A 218 15.33 22.77 9.50
C ARG A 218 16.23 21.91 10.39
N ILE A 219 17.31 21.41 9.84
CA ILE A 219 18.37 20.84 10.65
C ILE A 219 19.00 22.02 11.42
N PRO A 220 19.09 21.95 12.77
CA PRO A 220 19.85 22.94 13.50
C PRO A 220 21.26 22.99 12.89
N THR A 221 21.66 24.12 12.39
CA THR A 221 23.06 24.36 12.05
C THR A 221 23.81 24.24 13.36
N HIS A 222 24.40 23.07 13.64
CA HIS A 222 25.42 23.00 14.66
C HIS A 222 26.48 24.05 14.29
N ASP A 223 26.70 24.98 15.20
CA ASP A 223 27.84 25.90 15.14
C ASP A 223 29.05 25.13 14.64
N VAL A 224 29.38 25.36 13.38
CA VAL A 224 30.72 24.99 12.88
C VAL A 224 31.63 25.96 13.59
N ARG A 225 32.17 25.55 14.75
CA ARG A 225 33.30 26.30 15.38
C ARG A 225 34.33 26.48 14.27
N PRO A 226 34.71 27.73 13.97
CA PRO A 226 35.80 27.95 13.04
C PRO A 226 37.03 27.18 13.59
N VAL A 227 37.58 26.31 12.76
CA VAL A 227 38.88 25.70 13.03
C VAL A 227 39.83 26.88 13.10
N ASN A 228 40.35 27.19 14.32
CA ASN A 228 41.40 28.15 14.51
C ASN A 228 42.62 27.66 13.71
N GLU A 229 42.90 28.34 12.61
CA GLU A 229 44.24 28.33 11.98
C GLU A 229 45.21 29.00 12.93
N GLY A 230 45.85 28.21 13.79
CA GLY A 230 46.86 28.74 14.72
C GLY A 230 47.48 27.63 15.53
N ASP A 231 48.26 26.77 14.90
CA ASP A 231 49.49 26.22 15.44
C ASP A 231 50.32 25.66 14.25
N ARG A 232 51.25 26.48 13.86
CA ARG A 232 52.46 26.05 13.15
C ARG A 232 53.61 26.02 14.15
#